data_83ac78d98e8801f49f521a09d7848029
#
_entry.id   83ac78d98e8801f49f521a09d7848029
#
_cell.length_a   1.000
_cell.length_b   1.000
_cell.length_c   1.000
_cell.angle_alpha   90.00
_cell.angle_beta   90.00
_cell.angle_gamma   90.00
#
_symmetry.space_group_name_H-M   'P 1'
#
loop_
_entity.id
_entity.type
_entity.pdbx_description
1 polymer ?
#
loop_
_entity_poly.entity_id
_entity_poly.type
_entity_poly.pdbx_seq_one_letter_code
_entity_poly.pdbx_strand_id
1 'polypeptide(L)'
;MTSTANSGVYSIPVTPFNEDKTIDFKSLEKCLEFLVTNGSDGIVLPVNVSEASKLSDSEKDAILQRACDVIGDEVPLIAGVSGSSTEHVLERAQKSEGYGIKAIMCMPPMNYSSENEFFDFYATLSD
;
A
#
# COMPACT_ATOMS: atom_id res chain seq x y z
N MET A 1 -15.43 -16.78 10.25
CA MET A 1 -14.50 -16.14 9.30
C MET A 1 -13.29 -17.03 9.15
N THR A 2 -13.27 -17.81 8.12
CA THR A 2 -12.05 -18.52 7.77
C THR A 2 -11.07 -17.47 7.26
N SER A 3 -10.18 -17.04 8.12
CA SER A 3 -8.97 -16.44 7.69
C SER A 3 -8.28 -17.47 6.80
N THR A 4 -8.41 -17.33 5.51
CA THR A 4 -7.34 -17.79 4.64
C THR A 4 -6.17 -16.95 5.06
N ALA A 5 -5.37 -17.48 5.97
CA ALA A 5 -4.21 -16.78 6.44
C ALA A 5 -3.46 -16.30 5.20
N ASN A 6 -3.23 -15.01 5.11
CA ASN A 6 -2.33 -14.44 4.15
C ASN A 6 -0.94 -14.95 4.49
N SER A 7 -0.70 -16.23 4.24
CA SER A 7 0.59 -16.88 4.48
C SER A 7 1.43 -16.79 3.24
N GLY A 8 2.73 -16.62 3.41
CA GLY A 8 3.66 -16.56 2.30
C GLY A 8 4.55 -15.34 2.32
N VAL A 9 5.20 -15.08 1.20
CA VAL A 9 6.11 -13.96 1.00
C VAL A 9 5.37 -12.80 0.33
N TYR A 10 5.23 -11.71 1.07
CA TYR A 10 4.65 -10.47 0.57
C TYR A 10 5.78 -9.51 0.21
N SER A 11 5.94 -9.25 -1.07
CA SER A 11 7.03 -8.41 -1.58
C SER A 11 6.62 -6.94 -1.63
N ILE A 12 7.60 -6.07 -1.35
CA ILE A 12 7.42 -4.63 -1.42
C ILE A 12 8.26 -4.10 -2.58
N PRO A 13 7.65 -3.64 -3.67
CA PRO A 13 8.39 -3.06 -4.78
C PRO A 13 8.97 -1.69 -4.41
N VAL A 14 10.10 -1.38 -5.01
CA VAL A 14 10.64 -0.01 -5.01
C VAL A 14 9.82 0.86 -5.94
N THR A 15 9.87 2.18 -5.75
CA THR A 15 9.32 3.14 -6.70
C THR A 15 10.45 3.63 -7.61
N PRO A 16 10.48 3.23 -8.88
CA PRO A 16 11.46 3.74 -9.83
C PRO A 16 11.08 5.15 -10.29
N PHE A 17 12.10 6.00 -10.47
CA PHE A 17 11.94 7.37 -10.91
C PHE A 17 12.72 7.63 -12.20
N ASN A 18 12.18 8.48 -13.05
CA ASN A 18 12.86 9.07 -14.19
C ASN A 18 13.90 10.11 -13.72
N GLU A 19 14.77 10.55 -14.62
CA GLU A 19 15.76 11.60 -14.32
C GLU A 19 15.12 12.93 -13.90
N ASP A 20 13.93 13.23 -14.41
CA ASP A 20 13.13 14.41 -14.06
C ASP A 20 12.35 14.25 -12.74
N LYS A 21 12.58 13.15 -12.00
CA LYS A 21 11.95 12.81 -10.71
C LYS A 21 10.47 12.42 -10.78
N THR A 22 9.91 12.25 -11.96
CA THR A 22 8.59 11.64 -12.13
C THR A 22 8.69 10.11 -11.96
N ILE A 23 7.56 9.48 -11.64
CA ILE A 23 7.52 8.02 -11.49
C ILE A 23 7.71 7.35 -12.86
N ASP A 24 8.65 6.40 -12.94
CA ASP A 24 8.81 5.52 -14.10
C ASP A 24 7.85 4.33 -13.99
N PHE A 25 6.64 4.53 -14.46
CA PHE A 25 5.61 3.49 -14.43
C PHE A 25 5.97 2.26 -15.24
N LYS A 26 6.73 2.40 -16.32
CA LYS A 26 7.16 1.27 -17.14
C LYS A 26 8.13 0.35 -16.38
N SER A 27 9.04 0.93 -15.63
CA SER A 27 9.95 0.15 -14.76
C SER A 27 9.21 -0.42 -13.56
N LEU A 28 8.22 0.30 -13.01
CA LEU A 28 7.36 -0.22 -11.94
C LEU A 28 6.58 -1.46 -12.40
N GLU A 29 5.97 -1.43 -13.58
CA GLU A 29 5.26 -2.59 -14.16
C GLU A 29 6.17 -3.81 -14.25
N LYS A 30 7.38 -3.64 -14.81
CA LYS A 30 8.35 -4.74 -14.90
C LYS A 30 8.77 -5.28 -13.53
N CYS A 31 8.92 -4.41 -12.54
CA CYS A 31 9.22 -4.82 -11.18
C CYS A 31 8.08 -5.66 -10.59
N LEU A 32 6.83 -5.24 -10.77
CA LEU A 32 5.65 -5.97 -10.30
C LEU A 32 5.54 -7.34 -10.97
N GLU A 33 5.65 -7.39 -12.30
CA GLU A 33 5.64 -8.64 -13.07
C GLU A 33 6.76 -9.60 -12.62
N PHE A 34 7.97 -9.07 -12.40
CA PHE A 34 9.10 -9.84 -11.91
C PHE A 34 8.80 -10.46 -10.53
N LEU A 35 8.27 -9.69 -9.60
CA LEU A 35 7.96 -10.17 -8.25
C LEU A 35 6.90 -11.28 -8.27
N VAL A 36 5.82 -11.10 -9.03
CA VAL A 36 4.76 -12.11 -9.15
C VAL A 36 5.28 -13.37 -9.82
N THR A 37 6.00 -13.24 -10.94
CA THR A 37 6.55 -14.38 -11.70
C THR A 37 7.56 -15.18 -10.87
N ASN A 38 8.29 -14.54 -9.96
CA ASN A 38 9.30 -15.18 -9.12
C ASN A 38 8.76 -15.63 -7.74
N GLY A 39 7.46 -15.75 -7.57
CA GLY A 39 6.85 -16.46 -6.46
C GLY A 39 6.46 -15.61 -5.27
N SER A 40 6.25 -14.30 -5.44
CA SER A 40 5.60 -13.51 -4.40
C SER A 40 4.16 -13.96 -4.23
N ASP A 41 3.77 -14.23 -2.98
CA ASP A 41 2.41 -14.62 -2.61
C ASP A 41 1.46 -13.41 -2.49
N GLY A 42 2.02 -12.21 -2.46
CA GLY A 42 1.29 -10.95 -2.44
C GLY A 42 2.22 -9.75 -2.63
N ILE A 43 1.64 -8.60 -2.88
CA ILE A 43 2.37 -7.34 -3.08
C ILE A 43 1.84 -6.29 -2.11
N VAL A 44 2.73 -5.55 -1.47
CA VAL A 44 2.41 -4.45 -0.54
C VAL A 44 3.01 -3.15 -1.07
N LEU A 45 2.19 -2.16 -1.37
CA LEU A 45 2.66 -0.84 -1.83
C LEU A 45 1.59 0.26 -1.68
N PRO A 46 1.98 1.56 -1.71
CA PRO A 46 3.31 2.04 -1.40
C PRO A 46 3.52 2.10 0.12
N VAL A 47 4.65 1.64 0.59
CA VAL A 47 5.07 1.71 2.00
C VAL A 47 6.49 2.28 2.11
N ASN A 48 7.15 2.17 3.26
CA ASN A 48 8.45 2.79 3.49
C ASN A 48 9.51 2.42 2.43
N VAL A 49 9.62 1.15 2.07
CA VAL A 49 10.57 0.71 1.02
C VAL A 49 10.23 1.29 -0.34
N SER A 50 8.96 1.53 -0.61
CA SER A 50 8.50 2.22 -1.83
C SER A 50 8.68 3.74 -1.77
N GLU A 51 9.32 4.26 -0.74
CA GLU A 51 9.53 5.70 -0.48
C GLU A 51 8.22 6.49 -0.35
N ALA A 52 7.18 5.89 0.22
CA ALA A 52 5.85 6.49 0.33
C ALA A 52 5.83 7.87 0.98
N SER A 53 6.74 8.14 1.92
CA SER A 53 6.85 9.45 2.59
C SER A 53 7.29 10.59 1.66
N LYS A 54 7.87 10.26 0.50
CA LYS A 54 8.33 11.23 -0.51
C LYS A 54 7.35 11.41 -1.67
N LEU A 55 6.29 10.63 -1.68
CA LEU A 55 5.27 10.66 -2.72
C LEU A 55 4.09 11.52 -2.29
N SER A 56 3.55 12.31 -3.22
CA SER A 56 2.25 12.96 -3.03
C SER A 56 1.13 11.91 -2.98
N ASP A 57 -0.02 12.25 -2.45
CA ASP A 57 -1.16 11.34 -2.40
C ASP A 57 -1.62 10.94 -3.80
N SER A 58 -1.59 11.87 -4.77
CA SER A 58 -1.89 11.54 -6.17
C SER A 58 -0.91 10.56 -6.80
N GLU A 59 0.38 10.65 -6.45
CA GLU A 59 1.39 9.68 -6.89
C GLU A 59 1.18 8.30 -6.27
N LYS A 60 0.86 8.25 -4.98
CA LYS A 60 0.53 6.99 -4.29
C LYS A 60 -0.70 6.32 -4.92
N ASP A 61 -1.73 7.09 -5.24
CA ASP A 61 -2.93 6.60 -5.89
C ASP A 61 -2.63 6.07 -7.30
N ALA A 62 -1.81 6.79 -8.06
CA ALA A 62 -1.40 6.37 -9.41
C ALA A 62 -0.59 5.07 -9.39
N ILE A 63 0.31 4.91 -8.41
CA ILE A 63 1.07 3.67 -8.18
C ILE A 63 0.11 2.51 -7.87
N LEU A 64 -0.82 2.73 -6.96
CA LEU A 64 -1.77 1.71 -6.53
C LEU A 64 -2.68 1.28 -7.69
N GLN A 65 -3.22 2.23 -8.44
CA GLN A 65 -4.03 1.95 -9.62
C GLN A 65 -3.23 1.16 -10.66
N ARG A 66 -1.99 1.57 -10.95
CA ARG A 66 -1.13 0.86 -11.89
C ARG A 66 -0.84 -0.57 -11.44
N ALA A 67 -0.59 -0.78 -10.15
CA ALA A 67 -0.37 -2.10 -9.60
C ALA A 67 -1.62 -3.00 -9.75
N CYS A 68 -2.81 -2.47 -9.50
CA CYS A 68 -4.06 -3.21 -9.72
C CYS A 68 -4.24 -3.60 -11.19
N ASP A 69 -3.95 -2.68 -12.11
CA ASP A 69 -4.07 -2.93 -13.56
C ASP A 69 -3.10 -4.02 -14.05
N VAL A 70 -1.87 -4.05 -13.49
CA VAL A 70 -0.82 -5.00 -13.90
C VAL A 70 -1.00 -6.37 -13.25
N ILE A 71 -1.28 -6.40 -11.95
CA ILE A 71 -1.35 -7.64 -11.17
C ILE A 71 -2.72 -8.31 -11.32
N GLY A 72 -3.79 -7.52 -11.42
CA GLY A 72 -5.16 -8.04 -11.43
C GLY A 72 -5.42 -8.93 -10.21
N ASP A 73 -5.93 -10.13 -10.44
CA ASP A 73 -6.25 -11.11 -9.41
C ASP A 73 -5.18 -12.19 -9.22
N GLU A 74 -3.98 -12.03 -9.82
CA GLU A 74 -2.93 -13.06 -9.74
C GLU A 74 -2.45 -13.29 -8.31
N VAL A 75 -2.22 -12.21 -7.56
CA VAL A 75 -1.87 -12.24 -6.14
C VAL A 75 -2.59 -11.11 -5.39
N PRO A 76 -2.83 -11.26 -4.07
CA PRO A 76 -3.45 -10.21 -3.29
C PRO A 76 -2.57 -8.95 -3.24
N LEU A 77 -3.23 -7.80 -3.39
CA LEU A 77 -2.61 -6.50 -3.28
C LEU A 77 -3.01 -5.86 -1.95
N ILE A 78 -2.02 -5.39 -1.21
CA ILE A 78 -2.19 -4.71 0.08
C ILE A 78 -1.76 -3.25 -0.08
N ALA A 79 -2.66 -2.32 0.25
CA ALA A 79 -2.37 -0.89 0.14
C ALA A 79 -1.72 -0.34 1.41
N GLY A 80 -0.63 0.38 1.26
CA GLY A 80 -0.08 1.24 2.30
C GLY A 80 -0.88 2.53 2.41
N VAL A 81 -1.55 2.73 3.55
CA VAL A 81 -2.45 3.88 3.77
C VAL A 81 -1.98 4.82 4.88
N SER A 82 -0.75 4.65 5.36
CA SER A 82 -0.20 5.53 6.40
C SER A 82 -0.33 7.01 6.04
N GLY A 83 -0.68 7.82 7.01
CA GLY A 83 -0.94 9.24 6.86
C GLY A 83 -0.59 10.05 8.10
N SER A 84 -0.82 11.36 8.05
CA SER A 84 -0.47 12.31 9.10
C SER A 84 -1.50 12.41 10.22
N SER A 85 -2.73 11.97 9.97
CA SER A 85 -3.83 11.97 10.95
C SER A 85 -4.76 10.77 10.70
N THR A 86 -5.62 10.48 11.66
CA THR A 86 -6.63 9.42 11.55
C THR A 86 -7.54 9.66 10.35
N GLU A 87 -8.01 10.88 10.16
CA GLU A 87 -8.89 11.27 9.04
C GLU A 87 -8.21 11.05 7.69
N HIS A 88 -6.94 11.43 7.57
CA HIS A 88 -6.15 11.22 6.35
C HIS A 88 -5.98 9.73 6.03
N VAL A 89 -5.72 8.90 7.06
CA VAL A 89 -5.61 7.46 6.89
C VAL A 89 -6.94 6.84 6.45
N LEU A 90 -8.06 7.25 7.07
CA LEU A 90 -9.40 6.77 6.69
C LEU A 90 -9.75 7.14 5.24
N GLU A 91 -9.47 8.37 4.83
CA GLU A 91 -9.69 8.82 3.45
C GLU A 91 -8.89 7.96 2.45
N ARG A 92 -7.64 7.70 2.75
CA ARG A 92 -6.79 6.84 1.90
C ARG A 92 -7.26 5.39 1.88
N ALA A 93 -7.68 4.84 3.03
CA ALA A 93 -8.23 3.50 3.13
C ALA A 93 -9.49 3.36 2.27
N GLN A 94 -10.46 4.25 2.43
CA GLN A 94 -11.71 4.27 1.65
C GLN A 94 -11.43 4.38 0.14
N LYS A 95 -10.50 5.23 -0.25
CA LYS A 95 -10.12 5.37 -1.66
C LYS A 95 -9.50 4.10 -2.21
N SER A 96 -8.67 3.42 -1.42
CA SER A 96 -8.02 2.18 -1.84
C SER A 96 -9.01 1.02 -2.07
N GLU A 97 -10.13 0.97 -1.37
CA GLU A 97 -11.18 -0.03 -1.60
C GLU A 97 -11.67 -0.04 -3.05
N GLY A 98 -11.77 1.14 -3.68
CA GLY A 98 -12.18 1.28 -5.07
C GLY A 98 -11.26 0.63 -6.10
N TYR A 99 -10.04 0.26 -5.70
CA TYR A 99 -9.06 -0.39 -6.57
C TYR A 99 -9.05 -1.93 -6.46
N GLY A 100 -9.92 -2.53 -5.66
CA GLY A 100 -9.96 -3.98 -5.47
C GLY A 100 -8.90 -4.52 -4.51
N ILE A 101 -8.43 -3.69 -3.59
CA ILE A 101 -7.46 -4.04 -2.56
C ILE A 101 -8.04 -5.08 -1.60
N LYS A 102 -7.21 -6.03 -1.17
CA LYS A 102 -7.64 -7.11 -0.26
C LYS A 102 -7.39 -6.79 1.22
N ALA A 103 -6.44 -5.93 1.50
CA ALA A 103 -6.11 -5.48 2.85
C ALA A 103 -5.37 -4.15 2.81
N ILE A 104 -5.30 -3.50 3.95
CA ILE A 104 -4.51 -2.27 4.14
C ILE A 104 -3.39 -2.51 5.14
N MET A 105 -2.29 -1.79 4.97
CA MET A 105 -1.20 -1.71 5.94
C MET A 105 -1.05 -0.26 6.37
N CYS A 106 -1.06 -0.04 7.67
CA CYS A 106 -0.98 1.30 8.23
C CYS A 106 -0.05 1.34 9.43
N MET A 107 0.89 2.29 9.40
CA MET A 107 1.61 2.70 10.59
C MET A 107 0.78 3.74 11.35
N PRO A 108 0.85 3.74 12.70
CA PRO A 108 0.16 4.76 13.45
C PRO A 108 0.77 6.14 13.13
N PRO A 109 -0.03 7.23 13.20
CA PRO A 109 0.51 8.58 13.13
C PRO A 109 1.58 8.80 14.20
N MET A 110 2.64 9.55 13.87
CA MET A 110 3.83 9.70 14.73
C MET A 110 3.58 10.52 16.02
N ASN A 111 2.39 11.07 16.21
CA ASN A 111 2.06 12.04 17.26
C ASN A 111 1.24 11.45 18.40
N TYR A 112 1.34 10.15 18.68
CA TYR A 112 0.64 9.56 19.82
C TYR A 112 1.22 9.99 21.13
N SER A 113 0.32 10.37 22.05
CA SER A 113 0.66 10.73 23.42
C SER A 113 0.31 9.64 24.44
N SER A 114 -0.49 8.64 24.06
CA SER A 114 -0.93 7.57 24.96
C SER A 114 -1.26 6.25 24.23
N GLU A 115 -1.24 5.15 24.98
CA GLU A 115 -1.66 3.83 24.48
C GLU A 115 -3.13 3.79 24.07
N ASN A 116 -3.99 4.57 24.74
CA ASN A 116 -5.40 4.67 24.41
C ASN A 116 -5.62 5.29 23.03
N GLU A 117 -4.90 6.36 22.69
CA GLU A 117 -4.97 6.96 21.35
C GLU A 117 -4.54 5.98 20.27
N PHE A 118 -3.52 5.19 20.56
CA PHE A 118 -3.05 4.15 19.66
C PHE A 118 -4.11 3.08 19.41
N PHE A 119 -4.75 2.61 20.48
CA PHE A 119 -5.85 1.66 20.39
C PHE A 119 -7.04 2.24 19.62
N ASP A 120 -7.47 3.44 19.95
CA ASP A 120 -8.61 4.11 19.32
C ASP A 120 -8.38 4.34 17.82
N PHE A 121 -7.15 4.64 17.43
CA PHE A 121 -6.77 4.76 16.02
C PHE A 121 -7.05 3.46 15.26
N TYR A 122 -6.53 2.33 15.73
CA TYR A 122 -6.74 1.06 15.02
C TYR A 122 -8.16 0.55 15.14
N ALA A 123 -8.85 0.80 16.26
CA ALA A 123 -10.26 0.48 16.40
C ALA A 123 -11.09 1.24 15.35
N THR A 124 -10.85 2.54 15.20
CA THR A 124 -11.53 3.37 14.19
C THR A 124 -11.22 2.91 12.75
N LEU A 125 -9.98 2.50 12.49
CA LEU A 125 -9.59 2.04 11.16
C LEU A 125 -10.17 0.67 10.79
N SER A 126 -10.45 -0.18 11.78
CA SER A 126 -10.99 -1.53 11.58
C SER A 126 -12.51 -1.58 11.40
N ASP A 127 -13.22 -0.52 11.74
CA ASP A 127 -14.68 -0.39 11.59
C ASP A 127 -15.06 -0.01 10.16
#